data_feb514520f9297cc36eeaffdca06d351
#
_entry.id   feb514520f9297cc36eeaffdca06d351
#
_cell.length_a   1.000
_cell.length_b   1.000
_cell.length_c   1.000
_cell.angle_alpha   90.00
_cell.angle_beta   90.00
_cell.angle_gamma   90.00
#
_symmetry.space_group_name_H-M   'P 1'
#
loop_
_entity.id
_entity.type
_entity.pdbx_description
1 polymer ?
#
loop_
_entity_poly.entity_id
_entity_poly.type
_entity_poly.pdbx_seq_one_letter_code
_entity_poly.pdbx_strand_id
1 'polypeptide(L)'
;LEMPALPYRLAVISAEDAAGYRDFMRHLHENPYGFGFETVLFPALMQGVGCPASVIAALDAVMEDGRVFDAVLILRGGGSKLDLSCFDDYELAAVIAQYPLPVLTAIGHDQDHHVADMVAHTFVKTPTALADFFLEIYEDEDARLSLYLSRMRMAFNNRLALMESALNVLQARIKGADPRKILERGYALALDGDGKVMKGVAGRSKGDRVSVMFADGTLD
;
A
#
# COMPACT_ATOMS: atom_id res chain seq x y z
N LEU A 1 -14.07 -20.04 -0.63
CA LEU A 1 -12.94 -19.59 -1.46
C LEU A 1 -12.50 -18.22 -0.99
N GLU A 2 -11.19 -17.98 -0.95
CA GLU A 2 -10.67 -16.65 -0.63
C GLU A 2 -10.50 -15.86 -1.92
N MET A 3 -10.92 -14.58 -1.91
CA MET A 3 -10.66 -13.67 -3.01
C MET A 3 -9.19 -13.21 -2.96
N PRO A 4 -8.50 -13.06 -4.11
CA PRO A 4 -7.19 -12.42 -4.16
C PRO A 4 -7.19 -11.05 -3.48
N ALA A 5 -6.07 -10.67 -2.86
CA ALA A 5 -5.94 -9.36 -2.18
C ALA A 5 -6.17 -8.17 -3.13
N LEU A 6 -5.83 -8.32 -4.41
CA LEU A 6 -6.06 -7.33 -5.47
C LEU A 6 -6.63 -8.04 -6.71
N PRO A 7 -7.95 -8.27 -6.78
CA PRO A 7 -8.58 -8.93 -7.92
C PRO A 7 -8.53 -7.99 -9.14
N TYR A 8 -7.82 -8.40 -10.19
CA TYR A 8 -7.57 -7.59 -11.37
C TYR A 8 -8.39 -8.03 -12.59
N ARG A 9 -8.42 -9.36 -12.86
CA ARG A 9 -9.10 -9.89 -14.03
C ARG A 9 -10.45 -10.49 -13.65
N LEU A 10 -11.52 -9.88 -14.14
CA LEU A 10 -12.89 -10.15 -13.76
C LEU A 10 -13.68 -10.73 -14.96
N ALA A 11 -14.24 -11.92 -14.80
CA ALA A 11 -15.20 -12.45 -15.74
C ALA A 11 -16.58 -11.89 -15.40
N VAL A 12 -17.26 -11.26 -16.36
CA VAL A 12 -18.55 -10.63 -16.15
C VAL A 12 -19.62 -11.39 -16.93
N ILE A 13 -20.57 -11.96 -16.24
CA ILE A 13 -21.74 -12.63 -16.83
C ILE A 13 -22.93 -11.66 -16.78
N SER A 14 -23.37 -11.22 -17.93
CA SER A 14 -24.49 -10.27 -18.07
C SER A 14 -25.06 -10.28 -19.50
N ALA A 15 -26.17 -9.60 -19.72
CA ALA A 15 -26.59 -9.28 -21.07
C ALA A 15 -25.79 -8.05 -21.57
N GLU A 16 -25.33 -8.09 -22.82
CA GLU A 16 -24.49 -7.05 -23.42
C GLU A 16 -25.14 -5.66 -23.43
N ASP A 17 -26.45 -5.63 -23.63
CA ASP A 17 -27.28 -4.42 -23.67
C ASP A 17 -27.82 -4.02 -22.29
N ALA A 18 -27.52 -4.75 -21.23
CA ALA A 18 -28.03 -4.46 -19.89
C ALA A 18 -27.50 -3.11 -19.36
N ALA A 19 -28.42 -2.28 -18.87
CA ALA A 19 -28.08 -0.99 -18.27
C ALA A 19 -27.12 -1.16 -17.07
N GLY A 20 -27.39 -2.16 -16.20
CA GLY A 20 -26.56 -2.45 -15.04
C GLY A 20 -25.13 -2.84 -15.41
N TYR A 21 -24.93 -3.60 -16.49
CA TYR A 21 -23.60 -3.91 -17.00
C TYR A 21 -22.86 -2.64 -17.45
N ARG A 22 -23.53 -1.78 -18.24
CA ARG A 22 -22.93 -0.51 -18.68
C ARG A 22 -22.58 0.42 -17.52
N ASP A 23 -23.47 0.49 -16.52
CA ASP A 23 -23.24 1.32 -15.33
C ASP A 23 -22.06 0.78 -14.49
N PHE A 24 -21.96 -0.55 -14.33
CA PHE A 24 -20.82 -1.19 -13.69
C PHE A 24 -19.52 -0.88 -14.42
N MET A 25 -19.48 -1.09 -15.74
CA MET A 25 -18.28 -0.88 -16.56
C MET A 25 -17.81 0.57 -16.49
N ARG A 26 -18.75 1.52 -16.63
CA ARG A 26 -18.44 2.94 -16.52
C ARG A 26 -17.88 3.28 -15.16
N HIS A 27 -18.54 2.85 -14.09
CA HIS A 27 -18.14 3.16 -12.72
C HIS A 27 -16.77 2.55 -12.37
N LEU A 28 -16.51 1.32 -12.81
CA LEU A 28 -15.25 0.64 -12.56
C LEU A 28 -14.07 1.25 -13.34
N HIS A 29 -14.29 1.60 -14.62
CA HIS A 29 -13.21 2.08 -15.49
C HIS A 29 -13.00 3.61 -15.48
N GLU A 30 -14.05 4.39 -15.20
CA GLU A 30 -13.98 5.85 -15.07
C GLU A 30 -13.76 6.29 -13.61
N ASN A 31 -13.13 5.44 -12.78
CA ASN A 31 -12.89 5.76 -11.39
C ASN A 31 -11.88 6.90 -11.22
N PRO A 32 -12.06 7.77 -10.20
CA PRO A 32 -11.20 8.95 -10.00
C PRO A 32 -9.80 8.62 -9.52
N TYR A 33 -9.55 7.39 -9.11
CA TYR A 33 -8.28 6.94 -8.53
C TYR A 33 -7.28 6.45 -9.59
N GLY A 34 -7.75 6.15 -10.80
CA GLY A 34 -6.93 5.62 -11.89
C GLY A 34 -6.59 4.13 -11.73
N PHE A 35 -7.34 3.40 -10.90
CA PHE A 35 -7.19 1.94 -10.78
C PHE A 35 -7.65 1.26 -12.08
N GLY A 36 -6.85 0.31 -12.56
CA GLY A 36 -7.14 -0.45 -13.77
C GLY A 36 -7.66 -1.84 -13.46
N PHE A 37 -8.63 -2.29 -14.27
CA PHE A 37 -9.18 -3.65 -14.21
C PHE A 37 -9.28 -4.23 -15.62
N GLU A 38 -9.07 -5.53 -15.75
CA GLU A 38 -9.34 -6.26 -16.98
C GLU A 38 -10.67 -6.99 -16.82
N THR A 39 -11.65 -6.64 -17.66
CA THR A 39 -12.99 -7.23 -17.61
C THR A 39 -13.28 -7.96 -18.91
N VAL A 40 -13.86 -9.15 -18.83
CA VAL A 40 -14.26 -9.95 -19.96
C VAL A 40 -15.74 -10.30 -19.84
N LEU A 41 -16.53 -9.93 -20.83
CA LEU A 41 -17.96 -10.24 -20.86
C LEU A 41 -18.17 -11.66 -21.40
N PHE A 42 -18.96 -12.43 -20.66
CA PHE A 42 -19.55 -13.70 -21.06
C PHE A 42 -21.06 -13.47 -21.16
N PRO A 43 -21.61 -13.33 -22.37
CA PRO A 43 -23.01 -12.94 -22.54
C PRO A 43 -23.96 -14.05 -22.11
N ALA A 44 -24.98 -13.68 -21.32
CA ALA A 44 -26.00 -14.60 -20.86
C ALA A 44 -27.39 -13.92 -20.82
N LEU A 45 -28.43 -14.73 -20.91
CA LEU A 45 -29.79 -14.28 -20.65
C LEU A 45 -29.98 -14.06 -19.16
N MET A 46 -30.38 -12.84 -18.78
CA MET A 46 -30.48 -12.44 -17.36
C MET A 46 -31.95 -12.40 -16.89
N GLN A 47 -32.87 -12.99 -17.64
CA GLN A 47 -34.31 -13.09 -17.33
C GLN A 47 -35.00 -14.20 -18.11
N GLY A 48 -36.17 -14.64 -17.63
CA GLY A 48 -37.01 -15.64 -18.28
C GLY A 48 -36.51 -17.06 -18.01
N VAL A 49 -37.26 -18.04 -18.58
CA VAL A 49 -37.07 -19.49 -18.32
C VAL A 49 -35.67 -20.00 -18.74
N GLY A 50 -35.09 -19.40 -19.78
CA GLY A 50 -33.75 -19.78 -20.27
C GLY A 50 -32.60 -19.18 -19.50
N CYS A 51 -32.82 -18.31 -18.52
CA CYS A 51 -31.76 -17.64 -17.76
C CYS A 51 -30.87 -18.59 -17.01
N PRO A 52 -31.35 -19.55 -16.19
CA PRO A 52 -30.46 -20.44 -15.43
C PRO A 52 -29.49 -21.21 -16.33
N ALA A 53 -30.00 -21.85 -17.36
CA ALA A 53 -29.17 -22.60 -18.30
C ALA A 53 -28.16 -21.71 -19.05
N SER A 54 -28.55 -20.47 -19.39
CA SER A 54 -27.65 -19.53 -20.06
C SER A 54 -26.52 -19.05 -19.14
N VAL A 55 -26.82 -18.79 -17.86
CA VAL A 55 -25.81 -18.39 -16.86
C VAL A 55 -24.84 -19.56 -16.55
N ILE A 56 -25.37 -20.79 -16.45
CA ILE A 56 -24.53 -21.99 -16.28
C ILE A 56 -23.59 -22.16 -17.48
N ALA A 57 -24.11 -22.05 -18.70
CA ALA A 57 -23.27 -22.12 -19.90
C ALA A 57 -22.19 -21.01 -19.95
N ALA A 58 -22.50 -19.82 -19.46
CA ALA A 58 -21.52 -18.74 -19.34
C ALA A 58 -20.46 -19.04 -18.28
N LEU A 59 -20.83 -19.64 -17.14
CA LEU A 59 -19.89 -20.12 -16.12
C LEU A 59 -18.95 -21.19 -16.69
N ASP A 60 -19.46 -22.16 -17.46
CA ASP A 60 -18.66 -23.16 -18.16
C ASP A 60 -17.69 -22.49 -19.16
N ALA A 61 -18.18 -21.51 -19.94
CA ALA A 61 -17.34 -20.77 -20.89
C ALA A 61 -16.20 -19.99 -20.20
N VAL A 62 -16.40 -19.48 -18.99
CA VAL A 62 -15.33 -18.86 -18.19
C VAL A 62 -14.21 -19.88 -17.88
N MET A 63 -14.58 -21.13 -17.55
CA MET A 63 -13.59 -22.19 -17.26
C MET A 63 -12.85 -22.65 -18.51
N GLU A 64 -13.50 -22.62 -19.67
CA GLU A 64 -12.94 -23.04 -20.95
C GLU A 64 -12.08 -21.95 -21.63
N ASP A 65 -12.21 -20.69 -21.20
CA ASP A 65 -11.56 -19.55 -21.85
C ASP A 65 -10.02 -19.59 -21.82
N GLY A 66 -9.44 -20.32 -20.89
CA GLY A 66 -7.98 -20.47 -20.73
C GLY A 66 -7.27 -19.28 -20.09
N ARG A 67 -7.95 -18.16 -19.84
CA ARG A 67 -7.45 -17.05 -19.02
C ARG A 67 -7.65 -17.36 -17.54
N VAL A 68 -6.77 -16.85 -16.70
CA VAL A 68 -6.93 -16.95 -15.24
C VAL A 68 -7.72 -15.73 -14.76
N PHE A 69 -8.91 -15.97 -14.26
CA PHE A 69 -9.75 -14.93 -13.66
C PHE A 69 -9.61 -14.94 -12.13
N ASP A 70 -9.73 -13.77 -11.51
CA ASP A 70 -9.68 -13.60 -10.06
C ASP A 70 -11.06 -13.75 -9.42
N ALA A 71 -12.10 -13.39 -10.14
CA ALA A 71 -13.49 -13.51 -9.71
C ALA A 71 -14.44 -13.57 -10.91
N VAL A 72 -15.63 -14.11 -10.67
CA VAL A 72 -16.74 -14.10 -11.61
C VAL A 72 -17.88 -13.24 -11.08
N LEU A 73 -18.40 -12.36 -11.90
CA LEU A 73 -19.45 -11.41 -11.55
C LEU A 73 -20.72 -11.74 -12.31
N ILE A 74 -21.82 -11.91 -11.62
CA ILE A 74 -23.16 -12.07 -12.25
C ILE A 74 -23.90 -10.77 -12.04
N LEU A 75 -24.05 -9.99 -13.13
CA LEU A 75 -24.61 -8.67 -13.10
C LEU A 75 -25.98 -8.63 -13.79
N ARG A 76 -26.97 -8.13 -13.08
CA ARG A 76 -28.28 -7.86 -13.64
C ARG A 76 -28.66 -6.40 -13.35
N GLY A 77 -29.09 -5.68 -14.37
CA GLY A 77 -29.68 -4.35 -14.22
C GLY A 77 -31.18 -4.43 -14.06
N GLY A 78 -31.83 -3.35 -13.64
CA GLY A 78 -33.26 -3.27 -13.30
C GLY A 78 -34.22 -4.02 -14.21
N GLY A 79 -35.35 -4.43 -13.67
CA GLY A 79 -36.42 -5.20 -14.31
C GLY A 79 -37.52 -5.55 -13.29
N SER A 80 -38.58 -6.25 -13.69
CA SER A 80 -39.64 -6.62 -12.76
C SER A 80 -39.24 -7.73 -11.81
N LYS A 81 -39.85 -7.77 -10.61
CA LYS A 81 -39.59 -8.82 -9.60
C LYS A 81 -39.84 -10.24 -10.12
N LEU A 82 -40.83 -10.40 -11.01
CA LEU A 82 -41.20 -11.69 -11.61
C LEU A 82 -40.10 -12.23 -12.53
N ASP A 83 -39.23 -11.37 -13.07
CA ASP A 83 -38.13 -11.76 -13.94
C ASP A 83 -36.88 -12.27 -13.16
N LEU A 84 -36.87 -12.12 -11.83
CA LEU A 84 -35.73 -12.49 -10.95
C LEU A 84 -35.85 -13.91 -10.41
N SER A 85 -37.02 -14.54 -10.49
CA SER A 85 -37.20 -15.92 -9.98
C SER A 85 -36.30 -16.96 -10.63
N CYS A 86 -35.76 -16.66 -11.79
CA CYS A 86 -34.74 -17.51 -12.44
C CYS A 86 -33.47 -17.68 -11.63
N PHE A 87 -33.12 -16.77 -10.72
CA PHE A 87 -31.96 -16.88 -9.83
C PHE A 87 -32.26 -17.67 -8.55
N ASP A 88 -33.50 -18.16 -8.39
CA ASP A 88 -33.89 -19.11 -7.35
C ASP A 88 -33.79 -20.58 -7.81
N ASP A 89 -33.26 -20.79 -9.02
CA ASP A 89 -33.07 -22.11 -9.59
C ASP A 89 -32.02 -22.91 -8.84
N TYR A 90 -32.36 -24.19 -8.54
CA TYR A 90 -31.49 -25.06 -7.74
C TYR A 90 -30.19 -25.45 -8.48
N GLU A 91 -30.26 -25.74 -9.80
CA GLU A 91 -29.10 -26.15 -10.57
C GLU A 91 -28.11 -24.99 -10.70
N LEU A 92 -28.59 -23.79 -10.96
CA LEU A 92 -27.78 -22.59 -10.99
C LEU A 92 -27.11 -22.35 -9.63
N ALA A 93 -27.84 -22.43 -8.54
CA ALA A 93 -27.31 -22.26 -7.20
C ALA A 93 -26.27 -23.32 -6.86
N ALA A 94 -26.49 -24.58 -7.25
CA ALA A 94 -25.52 -25.66 -7.01
C ALA A 94 -24.23 -25.46 -7.81
N VAL A 95 -24.30 -24.96 -9.04
CA VAL A 95 -23.11 -24.64 -9.85
C VAL A 95 -22.34 -23.47 -9.23
N ILE A 96 -23.00 -22.41 -8.82
CA ILE A 96 -22.37 -21.26 -8.15
C ILE A 96 -21.67 -21.69 -6.85
N ALA A 97 -22.34 -22.52 -6.02
CA ALA A 97 -21.79 -22.98 -4.74
C ALA A 97 -20.52 -23.85 -4.91
N GLN A 98 -20.41 -24.58 -6.02
CA GLN A 98 -19.29 -25.46 -6.30
C GLN A 98 -18.24 -24.84 -7.24
N TYR A 99 -18.46 -23.60 -7.66
CA TYR A 99 -17.60 -22.96 -8.64
C TYR A 99 -16.18 -22.73 -8.07
N PRO A 100 -15.10 -23.01 -8.84
CA PRO A 100 -13.73 -22.97 -8.33
C PRO A 100 -13.15 -21.55 -8.15
N LEU A 101 -13.88 -20.52 -8.59
CA LEU A 101 -13.53 -19.11 -8.40
C LEU A 101 -14.58 -18.43 -7.52
N PRO A 102 -14.22 -17.33 -6.81
CA PRO A 102 -15.20 -16.52 -6.12
C PRO A 102 -16.25 -15.97 -7.08
N VAL A 103 -17.52 -16.27 -6.82
CA VAL A 103 -18.65 -15.73 -7.59
C VAL A 103 -19.29 -14.61 -6.80
N LEU A 104 -19.40 -13.42 -7.40
CA LEU A 104 -20.07 -12.27 -6.81
C LEU A 104 -21.33 -11.94 -7.60
N THR A 105 -22.39 -11.61 -6.92
CA THR A 105 -23.67 -11.32 -7.54
C THR A 105 -24.13 -9.89 -7.28
N ALA A 106 -24.72 -9.28 -8.28
CA ALA A 106 -25.43 -8.00 -8.19
C ALA A 106 -26.72 -8.11 -9.01
N ILE A 107 -27.70 -8.84 -8.46
CA ILE A 107 -28.89 -9.28 -9.18
C ILE A 107 -30.13 -8.47 -8.78
N GLY A 108 -30.32 -8.16 -7.49
CA GLY A 108 -31.58 -7.66 -6.96
C GLY A 108 -31.48 -6.37 -6.15
N HIS A 109 -32.63 -5.83 -5.73
CA HIS A 109 -32.77 -4.70 -4.81
C HIS A 109 -32.97 -5.17 -3.36
N ASP A 110 -32.95 -4.21 -2.42
CA ASP A 110 -32.97 -4.35 -0.94
C ASP A 110 -33.90 -5.39 -0.31
N GLN A 111 -34.93 -5.85 -0.98
CA GLN A 111 -35.96 -6.71 -0.40
C GLN A 111 -36.00 -8.13 -0.99
N ASP A 112 -35.20 -8.42 -2.01
CA ASP A 112 -35.28 -9.69 -2.72
C ASP A 112 -33.90 -10.37 -2.66
N HIS A 113 -33.76 -11.37 -1.78
CA HIS A 113 -32.61 -12.27 -1.75
C HIS A 113 -32.93 -13.51 -2.57
N HIS A 114 -32.14 -13.77 -3.58
CA HIS A 114 -32.27 -14.98 -4.40
C HIS A 114 -31.37 -16.10 -3.90
N VAL A 115 -31.71 -17.33 -4.24
CA VAL A 115 -30.89 -18.48 -3.82
C VAL A 115 -29.46 -18.36 -4.38
N ALA A 116 -29.30 -17.82 -5.58
CA ALA A 116 -27.99 -17.52 -6.15
C ALA A 116 -27.15 -16.56 -5.30
N ASP A 117 -27.78 -15.52 -4.69
CA ASP A 117 -27.09 -14.59 -3.79
C ASP A 117 -26.64 -15.26 -2.49
N MET A 118 -27.45 -16.19 -1.97
CA MET A 118 -27.16 -16.89 -0.70
C MET A 118 -25.98 -17.85 -0.81
N VAL A 119 -25.69 -18.37 -1.99
CA VAL A 119 -24.58 -19.30 -2.24
C VAL A 119 -23.36 -18.63 -2.87
N ALA A 120 -23.48 -17.37 -3.31
CA ALA A 120 -22.38 -16.58 -3.83
C ALA A 120 -21.36 -16.26 -2.74
N HIS A 121 -20.11 -16.03 -3.12
CA HIS A 121 -19.06 -15.56 -2.22
C HIS A 121 -19.44 -14.23 -1.57
N THR A 122 -19.94 -13.30 -2.36
CA THR A 122 -20.41 -11.98 -1.93
C THR A 122 -21.58 -11.56 -2.80
N PHE A 123 -22.59 -10.98 -2.21
CA PHE A 123 -23.67 -10.35 -2.96
C PHE A 123 -23.80 -8.87 -2.61
N VAL A 124 -24.14 -8.07 -3.57
CA VAL A 124 -24.43 -6.64 -3.42
C VAL A 124 -25.74 -6.27 -4.14
N LYS A 125 -26.30 -5.14 -3.76
CA LYS A 125 -27.64 -4.73 -4.22
C LYS A 125 -27.69 -4.27 -5.67
N THR A 126 -26.59 -3.70 -6.16
CA THR A 126 -26.55 -3.11 -7.51
C THR A 126 -25.20 -3.34 -8.18
N PRO A 127 -25.15 -3.38 -9.50
CA PRO A 127 -23.90 -3.44 -10.25
C PRO A 127 -22.91 -2.31 -9.89
N THR A 128 -23.40 -1.10 -9.64
CA THR A 128 -22.55 0.03 -9.20
C THR A 128 -21.94 -0.20 -7.82
N ALA A 129 -22.71 -0.74 -6.87
CA ALA A 129 -22.18 -1.11 -5.55
C ALA A 129 -21.14 -2.24 -5.64
N LEU A 130 -21.23 -3.10 -6.67
CA LEU A 130 -20.18 -4.10 -6.91
C LEU A 130 -18.90 -3.46 -7.46
N ALA A 131 -19.01 -2.43 -8.28
CA ALA A 131 -17.84 -1.66 -8.70
C ALA A 131 -17.19 -0.95 -7.51
N ASP A 132 -17.98 -0.30 -6.63
CA ASP A 132 -17.49 0.31 -5.38
C ASP A 132 -16.75 -0.70 -4.52
N PHE A 133 -17.27 -1.92 -4.36
CA PHE A 133 -16.63 -2.99 -3.60
C PHE A 133 -15.20 -3.29 -4.09
N PHE A 134 -14.97 -3.35 -5.41
CA PHE A 134 -13.64 -3.54 -5.95
C PHE A 134 -12.76 -2.30 -5.76
N LEU A 135 -13.31 -1.11 -5.93
CA LEU A 135 -12.57 0.14 -5.72
C LEU A 135 -12.13 0.30 -4.27
N GLU A 136 -12.99 -0.03 -3.30
CA GLU A 136 -12.66 0.01 -1.86
C GLU A 136 -11.48 -0.90 -1.50
N ILE A 137 -11.40 -2.11 -2.10
CA ILE A 137 -10.26 -3.02 -1.91
C ILE A 137 -8.95 -2.35 -2.33
N TYR A 138 -8.96 -1.68 -3.47
CA TYR A 138 -7.78 -0.99 -4.00
C TYR A 138 -7.44 0.28 -3.21
N GLU A 139 -8.45 1.05 -2.78
CA GLU A 139 -8.25 2.22 -1.92
C GLU A 139 -7.61 1.84 -0.58
N ASP A 140 -8.07 0.77 0.04
CA ASP A 140 -7.52 0.27 1.31
C ASP A 140 -6.04 -0.12 1.15
N GLU A 141 -5.67 -0.82 0.08
CA GLU A 141 -4.28 -1.20 -0.18
C GLU A 141 -3.41 0.02 -0.54
N ASP A 142 -3.91 0.98 -1.29
CA ASP A 142 -3.19 2.23 -1.59
C ASP A 142 -2.95 3.05 -0.31
N ALA A 143 -3.96 3.15 0.55
CA ALA A 143 -3.83 3.79 1.86
C ALA A 143 -2.78 3.11 2.74
N ARG A 144 -2.73 1.76 2.75
CA ARG A 144 -1.70 0.97 3.46
C ARG A 144 -0.30 1.23 2.91
N LEU A 145 -0.15 1.26 1.59
CA LEU A 145 1.12 1.59 0.93
C LEU A 145 1.58 3.00 1.27
N SER A 146 0.69 3.97 1.23
CA SER A 146 0.95 5.36 1.61
C SER A 146 1.42 5.49 3.06
N LEU A 147 0.81 4.72 3.97
CA LEU A 147 1.24 4.65 5.37
C LEU A 147 2.65 4.07 5.51
N TYR A 148 2.97 2.99 4.79
CA TYR A 148 4.32 2.41 4.81
C TYR A 148 5.37 3.38 4.27
N LEU A 149 5.09 4.06 3.17
CA LEU A 149 5.98 5.10 2.61
C LEU A 149 6.23 6.22 3.61
N SER A 150 5.20 6.69 4.30
CA SER A 150 5.31 7.70 5.34
C SER A 150 6.20 7.24 6.50
N ARG A 151 5.99 6.01 7.00
CA ARG A 151 6.81 5.42 8.06
C ARG A 151 8.27 5.26 7.65
N MET A 152 8.53 4.82 6.43
CA MET A 152 9.89 4.69 5.90
C MET A 152 10.58 6.07 5.83
N ARG A 153 9.90 7.10 5.31
CA ARG A 153 10.44 8.47 5.28
C ARG A 153 10.77 9.00 6.67
N MET A 154 9.87 8.80 7.63
CA MET A 154 10.11 9.20 9.02
C MET A 154 11.31 8.47 9.64
N ALA A 155 11.41 7.17 9.46
CA ALA A 155 12.52 6.37 9.98
C ALA A 155 13.87 6.81 9.37
N PHE A 156 13.89 7.07 8.08
CA PHE A 156 15.07 7.58 7.36
C PHE A 156 15.49 8.96 7.87
N ASN A 157 14.55 9.91 7.97
CA ASN A 157 14.83 11.26 8.47
C ASN A 157 15.31 11.25 9.90
N ASN A 158 14.71 10.43 10.77
CA ASN A 158 15.18 10.26 12.15
C ASN A 158 16.60 9.71 12.19
N ARG A 159 16.95 8.76 11.33
CA ARG A 159 18.32 8.22 11.25
C ARG A 159 19.31 9.27 10.81
N LEU A 160 18.98 10.08 9.81
CA LEU A 160 19.80 11.20 9.37
C LEU A 160 20.04 12.21 10.50
N ALA A 161 18.97 12.63 11.17
CA ALA A 161 19.06 13.60 12.28
C ALA A 161 19.96 13.09 13.42
N LEU A 162 19.90 11.79 13.74
CA LEU A 162 20.79 11.17 14.73
C LEU A 162 22.24 11.18 14.27
N MET A 163 22.52 10.91 13.00
CA MET A 163 23.88 10.94 12.44
C MET A 163 24.43 12.37 12.42
N GLU A 164 23.64 13.36 12.02
CA GLU A 164 24.00 14.78 12.03
C GLU A 164 24.29 15.26 13.46
N SER A 165 23.47 14.88 14.43
CA SER A 165 23.69 15.20 15.85
C SER A 165 25.00 14.61 16.35
N ALA A 166 25.27 13.33 16.04
CA ALA A 166 26.53 12.69 16.42
C ALA A 166 27.74 13.39 15.78
N LEU A 167 27.63 13.77 14.51
CA LEU A 167 28.67 14.51 13.80
C LEU A 167 28.93 15.88 14.44
N ASN A 168 27.88 16.61 14.79
CA ASN A 168 28.00 17.91 15.46
C ASN A 168 28.68 17.79 16.82
N VAL A 169 28.36 16.75 17.60
CA VAL A 169 29.03 16.48 18.88
C VAL A 169 30.52 16.20 18.67
N LEU A 170 30.90 15.38 17.68
CA LEU A 170 32.28 15.12 17.36
C LEU A 170 33.03 16.38 16.91
N GLN A 171 32.42 17.19 16.04
CA GLN A 171 32.98 18.47 15.63
C GLN A 171 33.18 19.44 16.82
N ALA A 172 32.20 19.50 17.73
CA ALA A 172 32.35 20.32 18.93
C ALA A 172 33.51 19.84 19.84
N ARG A 173 33.65 18.51 19.98
CA ARG A 173 34.79 17.94 20.75
C ARG A 173 36.13 18.26 20.10
N ILE A 174 36.25 18.12 18.77
CA ILE A 174 37.47 18.46 18.03
C ILE A 174 37.81 19.94 18.22
N LYS A 175 36.82 20.84 18.02
CA LYS A 175 36.99 22.28 18.20
C LYS A 175 37.32 22.65 19.64
N GLY A 176 36.78 21.93 20.62
CA GLY A 176 37.10 22.16 22.05
C GLY A 176 38.47 21.62 22.49
N ALA A 177 38.94 20.61 21.78
CA ALA A 177 40.29 20.03 22.06
C ALA A 177 41.41 20.75 21.29
N ASP A 178 41.11 21.74 20.46
CA ASP A 178 42.15 22.51 19.75
C ASP A 178 42.93 23.41 20.71
N PRO A 179 44.21 23.13 20.95
CA PRO A 179 45.02 23.90 21.89
C PRO A 179 45.20 25.37 21.48
N ARG A 180 45.11 25.68 20.19
CA ARG A 180 45.24 27.04 19.69
C ARG A 180 44.19 27.98 20.28
N LYS A 181 42.92 27.50 20.45
CA LYS A 181 41.87 28.28 21.08
C LYS A 181 42.10 28.58 22.57
N ILE A 182 42.84 27.74 23.24
CA ILE A 182 43.25 27.97 24.63
C ILE A 182 44.32 29.07 24.65
N LEU A 183 45.29 29.01 23.76
CA LEU A 183 46.30 30.05 23.61
C LEU A 183 45.74 31.41 23.20
N GLU A 184 44.75 31.45 22.28
CA GLU A 184 44.04 32.67 21.84
C GLU A 184 43.29 33.37 23.00
N ARG A 185 42.95 32.66 24.09
CA ARG A 185 42.34 33.22 25.29
C ARG A 185 43.35 33.84 26.28
N GLY A 186 44.62 33.89 25.89
CA GLY A 186 45.68 34.43 26.70
C GLY A 186 46.38 33.43 27.64
N TYR A 187 46.07 32.14 27.50
CA TYR A 187 46.84 31.10 28.15
C TYR A 187 48.15 30.81 27.37
N ALA A 188 49.15 30.35 28.08
CA ALA A 188 50.41 29.94 27.48
C ALA A 188 50.75 28.51 27.90
N LEU A 189 51.47 27.78 27.03
CA LEU A 189 52.03 26.47 27.34
C LEU A 189 53.49 26.62 27.73
N ALA A 190 53.84 26.13 28.92
CA ALA A 190 55.23 26.01 29.34
C ALA A 190 55.84 24.75 28.73
N LEU A 191 56.97 24.87 28.04
CA LEU A 191 57.71 23.79 27.41
C LEU A 191 59.05 23.65 28.13
N ASP A 192 59.54 22.42 28.24
CA ASP A 192 60.88 22.16 28.74
C ASP A 192 61.97 22.33 27.65
N GLY A 193 63.23 22.15 28.02
CA GLY A 193 64.37 22.29 27.10
C GLY A 193 64.29 21.35 25.87
N ASP A 194 63.53 20.30 25.95
CA ASP A 194 63.26 19.35 24.82
C ASP A 194 62.00 19.67 24.02
N GLY A 195 61.28 20.77 24.34
CA GLY A 195 60.05 21.19 23.65
C GLY A 195 58.81 20.42 24.07
N LYS A 196 58.82 19.66 25.19
CA LYS A 196 57.67 18.95 25.71
C LYS A 196 56.85 19.82 26.67
N VAL A 197 55.52 19.70 26.62
CA VAL A 197 54.62 20.44 27.51
C VAL A 197 54.83 20.05 28.96
N MET A 198 55.16 21.02 29.79
CA MET A 198 55.30 20.86 31.23
C MET A 198 53.91 20.80 31.89
N LYS A 199 53.64 19.68 32.59
CA LYS A 199 52.40 19.49 33.34
C LYS A 199 52.45 19.93 34.79
N GLY A 200 53.63 20.33 35.25
CA GLY A 200 53.89 20.74 36.62
C GLY A 200 55.39 21.07 36.84
N VAL A 201 55.73 21.54 38.05
CA VAL A 201 57.06 21.95 38.41
C VAL A 201 57.87 20.85 39.11
N ALA A 202 57.29 19.69 39.36
CA ALA A 202 57.97 18.58 40.03
C ALA A 202 59.20 18.10 39.22
N GLY A 203 60.35 17.95 39.83
CA GLY A 203 61.60 17.51 39.17
C GLY A 203 62.40 18.61 38.44
N ARG A 204 62.01 19.89 38.64
CA ARG A 204 62.69 21.04 38.04
C ARG A 204 63.46 21.83 39.07
N SER A 205 64.62 22.39 38.67
CA SER A 205 65.55 23.15 39.51
C SER A 205 65.65 24.62 39.02
N LYS A 206 66.07 25.48 39.94
CA LYS A 206 66.31 26.88 39.59
C LYS A 206 67.48 26.96 38.58
N GLY A 207 67.20 27.51 37.39
CA GLY A 207 68.14 27.63 36.30
C GLY A 207 67.79 26.73 35.09
N ASP A 208 66.81 25.84 35.20
CA ASP A 208 66.30 25.09 34.06
C ASP A 208 65.72 26.01 33.01
N ARG A 209 65.95 25.76 31.73
CA ARG A 209 65.44 26.55 30.63
C ARG A 209 63.98 26.16 30.38
N VAL A 210 63.08 27.16 30.30
CA VAL A 210 61.65 26.98 30.06
C VAL A 210 61.24 27.93 28.93
N SER A 211 60.71 27.37 27.89
CA SER A 211 60.09 28.17 26.78
C SER A 211 58.58 28.32 27.00
N VAL A 212 58.05 29.48 26.76
CA VAL A 212 56.62 29.80 26.91
C VAL A 212 56.01 30.02 25.55
N MET A 213 55.10 29.13 25.14
CA MET A 213 54.39 29.20 23.86
C MET A 213 53.07 29.94 24.01
N PHE A 214 52.88 31.00 23.25
CA PHE A 214 51.66 31.77 23.06
C PHE A 214 51.02 31.48 21.73
N ALA A 215 49.83 32.07 21.44
CA ALA A 215 49.12 31.92 20.18
C ALA A 215 49.93 32.43 18.94
N ASP A 216 50.70 33.47 19.15
CA ASP A 216 51.49 34.19 18.15
C ASP A 216 52.97 33.86 18.10
N GLY A 217 53.48 33.04 19.03
CA GLY A 217 54.89 32.66 19.06
C GLY A 217 55.36 32.03 20.36
N THR A 218 56.68 31.74 20.44
CA THR A 218 57.32 31.16 21.60
C THR A 218 58.39 32.14 22.14
N LEU A 219 58.45 32.28 23.43
CA LEU A 219 59.39 33.11 24.18
C LEU A 219 60.28 32.16 25.04
N ASP A 220 61.58 32.25 24.87
CA ASP A 220 62.62 31.44 25.59
C ASP A 220 63.16 32.16 26.81
#